data_a5170b0b70daf027c467446293547768
#
_entry.id   a5170b0b70daf027c467446293547768
#
_cell.length_a   1.000
_cell.length_b   1.000
_cell.length_c   1.000
_cell.angle_alpha   90.00
_cell.angle_beta   90.00
_cell.angle_gamma   90.00
#
_symmetry.space_group_name_H-M   'P 1'
#
loop_
_entity.id
_entity.type
_entity.pdbx_description
1 polymer ?
#
loop_
_entity_poly.entity_id
_entity_poly.type
_entity_poly.pdbx_seq_one_letter_code
_entity_poly.pdbx_strand_id
1 'polypeptide(L)'
;MTHAPKSSPQDDSVSVRAAVNIDIPALVRLINAAFIVEQFVFDDDRISAEEARAFMETGKFLVAHDSVGFAACVYVELRNDRGYLGLLAVDPERQGTGLGRKLVGVAEDYFRGEGCCAVDLRVISQRTPLPPFYRRLGYVEIGTAPFAPSLQSKVPGHYIIMSKPLA
;
A
#
# COMPACT_ATOMS: atom_id res chain seq x y z
N MET A 1 46.48 14.60 -18.64
CA MET A 1 45.19 14.92 -18.03
C MET A 1 44.22 13.78 -18.28
N THR A 2 44.11 12.89 -17.33
CA THR A 2 43.21 11.75 -17.40
C THR A 2 41.80 12.24 -17.03
N HIS A 3 40.91 12.27 -18.01
CA HIS A 3 39.48 12.49 -17.79
C HIS A 3 38.97 11.19 -17.13
N ALA A 4 38.58 11.32 -15.85
CA ALA A 4 37.78 10.27 -15.21
C ALA A 4 36.40 10.24 -15.91
N PRO A 5 35.87 9.05 -16.26
CA PRO A 5 34.54 8.94 -16.80
C PRO A 5 33.58 9.44 -15.75
N LYS A 6 32.78 10.46 -16.09
CA LYS A 6 31.62 10.83 -15.32
C LYS A 6 30.72 9.59 -15.28
N SER A 7 30.62 8.95 -14.11
CA SER A 7 29.59 7.97 -13.89
C SER A 7 28.25 8.61 -14.24
N SER A 8 27.58 8.05 -15.23
CA SER A 8 26.20 8.39 -15.54
C SER A 8 25.39 8.30 -14.25
N PRO A 9 24.49 9.23 -13.95
CA PRO A 9 23.62 9.06 -12.82
C PRO A 9 22.92 7.72 -13.00
N GLN A 10 23.12 6.79 -12.04
CA GLN A 10 22.31 5.58 -11.99
C GLN A 10 20.88 6.08 -11.96
N ASP A 11 20.10 5.64 -12.94
CA ASP A 11 18.68 5.89 -12.98
C ASP A 11 18.07 5.11 -11.80
N ASP A 12 17.96 5.76 -10.65
CA ASP A 12 17.29 5.25 -9.44
C ASP A 12 15.77 5.19 -9.63
N SER A 13 15.31 5.11 -10.89
CA SER A 13 13.90 5.00 -11.20
C SER A 13 13.36 3.67 -10.66
N VAL A 14 12.32 3.81 -9.87
CA VAL A 14 11.58 2.69 -9.29
C VAL A 14 10.67 2.10 -10.37
N SER A 15 10.79 0.82 -10.61
CA SER A 15 9.89 0.07 -11.50
C SER A 15 8.76 -0.56 -10.68
N VAL A 16 7.56 -0.65 -11.27
CA VAL A 16 6.40 -1.26 -10.63
C VAL A 16 5.98 -2.51 -11.39
N ARG A 17 5.74 -3.59 -10.67
CA ARG A 17 5.25 -4.86 -11.23
C ARG A 17 4.34 -5.57 -10.23
N ALA A 18 3.57 -6.56 -10.69
CA ALA A 18 2.84 -7.45 -9.80
C ALA A 18 3.80 -8.41 -9.08
N ALA A 19 3.57 -8.64 -7.80
CA ALA A 19 4.31 -9.62 -7.03
C ALA A 19 3.95 -11.05 -7.45
N VAL A 20 4.92 -11.95 -7.36
CA VAL A 20 4.77 -13.38 -7.55
C VAL A 20 5.15 -14.13 -6.27
N ASN A 21 4.90 -15.44 -6.21
CA ASN A 21 5.09 -16.21 -4.96
C ASN A 21 6.48 -16.11 -4.35
N ILE A 22 7.52 -16.04 -5.18
CA ILE A 22 8.91 -15.91 -4.68
C ILE A 22 9.15 -14.57 -3.96
N ASP A 23 8.31 -13.57 -4.19
CA ASP A 23 8.41 -12.26 -3.57
C ASP A 23 7.84 -12.21 -2.14
N ILE A 24 7.10 -13.23 -1.72
CA ILE A 24 6.36 -13.22 -0.44
C ILE A 24 7.25 -12.89 0.76
N PRO A 25 8.45 -13.49 0.94
CA PRO A 25 9.28 -13.14 2.08
C PRO A 25 9.68 -11.66 2.12
N ALA A 26 10.06 -11.07 0.99
CA ALA A 26 10.43 -9.66 0.91
C ALA A 26 9.20 -8.75 1.11
N LEU A 27 8.05 -9.15 0.57
CA LEU A 27 6.78 -8.44 0.72
C LEU A 27 6.33 -8.37 2.18
N VAL A 28 6.38 -9.50 2.87
CA VAL A 28 6.05 -9.61 4.30
C VAL A 28 6.96 -8.71 5.15
N ARG A 29 8.26 -8.73 4.89
CA ARG A 29 9.22 -7.85 5.60
C ARG A 29 8.90 -6.38 5.37
N LEU A 30 8.62 -5.99 4.14
CA LEU A 30 8.29 -4.61 3.78
C LEU A 30 7.02 -4.14 4.52
N ILE A 31 5.95 -4.92 4.43
CA ILE A 31 4.67 -4.56 5.05
C ILE A 31 4.81 -4.45 6.57
N ASN A 32 5.41 -5.43 7.21
CA ASN A 32 5.57 -5.42 8.65
C ASN A 32 6.46 -4.28 9.14
N ALA A 33 7.52 -3.95 8.42
CA ALA A 33 8.37 -2.80 8.74
C ALA A 33 7.61 -1.47 8.62
N ALA A 34 6.82 -1.31 7.57
CA ALA A 34 6.04 -0.09 7.35
C ALA A 34 4.90 0.08 8.36
N PHE A 35 4.28 -1.04 8.80
CA PHE A 35 3.15 -1.03 9.72
C PHE A 35 3.55 -1.13 11.20
N ILE A 36 4.84 -1.12 11.51
CA ILE A 36 5.31 -1.13 12.91
C ILE A 36 4.74 0.05 13.72
N VAL A 37 4.43 1.16 13.06
CA VAL A 37 3.79 2.35 13.65
C VAL A 37 2.36 2.07 14.16
N GLU A 38 1.75 0.96 13.78
CA GLU A 38 0.43 0.53 14.26
C GLU A 38 0.49 -0.43 15.45
N GLN A 39 1.68 -0.79 15.94
CA GLN A 39 1.83 -1.70 17.09
C GLN A 39 1.27 -1.14 18.39
N PHE A 40 1.02 0.16 18.48
CA PHE A 40 0.29 0.73 19.62
C PHE A 40 -1.21 0.39 19.61
N VAL A 41 -1.74 -0.06 18.46
CA VAL A 41 -3.14 -0.49 18.29
C VAL A 41 -3.24 -2.01 18.34
N PHE A 42 -2.34 -2.70 17.65
CA PHE A 42 -2.32 -4.17 17.53
C PHE A 42 -0.94 -4.71 17.93
N ASP A 43 -0.92 -5.81 18.68
CA ASP A 43 0.33 -6.42 19.14
C ASP A 43 1.09 -7.18 18.09
N ASP A 44 0.36 -7.80 17.15
CA ASP A 44 0.92 -8.72 16.19
C ASP A 44 1.48 -8.02 14.95
N ASP A 45 2.33 -8.73 14.21
CA ASP A 45 2.73 -8.33 12.88
C ASP A 45 1.51 -8.09 11.99
N ARG A 46 1.63 -7.14 11.07
CA ARG A 46 0.53 -6.75 10.19
C ARG A 46 0.10 -7.89 9.27
N ILE A 47 1.06 -8.71 8.82
CA ILE A 47 0.79 -9.79 7.88
C ILE A 47 1.78 -10.95 8.08
N SER A 48 1.30 -12.18 7.89
CA SER A 48 2.12 -13.38 7.78
C SER A 48 2.31 -13.79 6.32
N ALA A 49 3.23 -14.72 6.06
CA ALA A 49 3.41 -15.29 4.71
C ALA A 49 2.16 -16.00 4.22
N GLU A 50 1.45 -16.70 5.11
CA GLU A 50 0.20 -17.40 4.80
C GLU A 50 -0.90 -16.40 4.41
N GLU A 51 -1.03 -15.32 5.17
CA GLU A 51 -1.99 -14.26 4.86
C GLU A 51 -1.66 -13.56 3.52
N ALA A 52 -0.37 -13.33 3.24
CA ALA A 52 0.05 -12.76 1.96
C ALA A 52 -0.34 -13.66 0.78
N ARG A 53 -0.18 -14.97 0.92
CA ARG A 53 -0.62 -15.93 -0.10
C ARG A 53 -2.13 -15.88 -0.31
N ALA A 54 -2.90 -15.82 0.78
CA ALA A 54 -4.35 -15.72 0.72
C ALA A 54 -4.80 -14.43 0.00
N PHE A 55 -4.18 -13.30 0.28
CA PHE A 55 -4.44 -12.06 -0.45
C PHE A 55 -4.17 -12.20 -1.95
N MET A 56 -3.12 -12.93 -2.34
CA MET A 56 -2.77 -13.13 -3.75
C MET A 56 -3.76 -14.05 -4.48
N GLU A 57 -4.62 -14.77 -3.78
CA GLU A 57 -5.69 -15.55 -4.39
C GLU A 57 -6.88 -14.67 -4.81
N THR A 58 -7.13 -13.58 -4.12
CA THR A 58 -8.27 -12.68 -4.37
C THR A 58 -7.87 -11.36 -5.04
N GLY A 59 -6.60 -11.02 -5.04
CA GLY A 59 -6.09 -9.79 -5.60
C GLY A 59 -4.63 -9.87 -5.97
N LYS A 60 -3.99 -8.71 -6.04
CA LYS A 60 -2.57 -8.59 -6.41
C LYS A 60 -1.87 -7.61 -5.49
N PHE A 61 -0.60 -7.86 -5.24
CA PHE A 61 0.30 -6.82 -4.73
C PHE A 61 1.05 -6.21 -5.90
N LEU A 62 0.99 -4.89 -6.02
CA LEU A 62 1.85 -4.13 -6.92
C LEU A 62 3.05 -3.68 -6.10
N VAL A 63 4.26 -4.00 -6.55
CA VAL A 63 5.50 -3.70 -5.83
C VAL A 63 6.34 -2.72 -6.64
N ALA A 64 6.84 -1.70 -5.97
CA ALA A 64 7.82 -0.78 -6.48
C ALA A 64 9.21 -1.26 -6.04
N HIS A 65 10.10 -1.47 -6.99
CA HIS A 65 11.44 -1.98 -6.73
C HIS A 65 12.50 -1.23 -7.53
N ASP A 66 13.71 -1.28 -7.03
CA ASP A 66 14.90 -0.76 -7.68
C ASP A 66 16.06 -1.75 -7.50
N SER A 67 17.31 -1.31 -7.76
CA SER A 67 18.50 -2.14 -7.62
C SER A 67 18.77 -2.60 -6.18
N VAL A 68 18.22 -1.93 -5.17
CA VAL A 68 18.40 -2.27 -3.75
C VAL A 68 17.37 -3.31 -3.29
N GLY A 69 16.16 -3.30 -3.86
CA GLY A 69 15.09 -4.21 -3.50
C GLY A 69 13.71 -3.54 -3.53
N PHE A 70 12.79 -4.05 -2.73
CA PHE A 70 11.44 -3.49 -2.64
C PHE A 70 11.45 -2.18 -1.86
N ALA A 71 10.88 -1.14 -2.47
CA ALA A 71 10.74 0.19 -1.89
C ALA A 71 9.34 0.44 -1.32
N ALA A 72 8.31 -0.12 -1.95
CA ALA A 72 6.92 0.07 -1.56
C ALA A 72 6.03 -1.00 -2.18
N CYS A 73 4.83 -1.16 -1.63
CA CYS A 73 3.80 -2.02 -2.24
C CYS A 73 2.41 -1.49 -1.96
N VAL A 74 1.44 -1.99 -2.71
CA VAL A 74 0.01 -1.77 -2.49
C VAL A 74 -0.76 -3.01 -2.91
N TYR A 75 -1.78 -3.37 -2.14
CA TYR A 75 -2.71 -4.44 -2.49
C TYR A 75 -3.88 -3.87 -3.28
N VAL A 76 -4.24 -4.55 -4.38
CA VAL A 76 -5.37 -4.18 -5.22
C VAL A 76 -6.28 -5.39 -5.43
N GLU A 77 -7.59 -5.18 -5.29
CA GLU A 77 -8.60 -6.23 -5.42
C GLU A 77 -9.81 -5.69 -6.17
N LEU A 78 -10.31 -6.47 -7.11
CA LEU A 78 -11.55 -6.14 -7.80
C LEU A 78 -12.74 -6.64 -7.01
N ARG A 79 -13.67 -5.75 -6.68
CA ARG A 79 -14.92 -6.03 -5.96
C ARG A 79 -16.10 -5.55 -6.80
N ASN A 80 -16.60 -6.40 -7.67
CA ASN A 80 -17.61 -6.06 -8.68
C ASN A 80 -17.10 -4.93 -9.58
N ASP A 81 -17.79 -3.80 -9.66
CA ASP A 81 -17.41 -2.63 -10.45
C ASP A 81 -16.54 -1.62 -9.67
N ARG A 82 -16.04 -1.99 -8.49
CA ARG A 82 -15.23 -1.14 -7.61
C ARG A 82 -13.86 -1.77 -7.36
N GLY A 83 -12.85 -0.92 -7.20
CA GLY A 83 -11.54 -1.36 -6.76
C GLY A 83 -11.39 -1.19 -5.25
N TYR A 84 -10.73 -2.15 -4.60
CA TYR A 84 -10.31 -2.02 -3.21
C TYR A 84 -8.79 -1.90 -3.14
N LEU A 85 -8.32 -0.86 -2.48
CA LEU A 85 -6.91 -0.59 -2.25
C LEU A 85 -6.59 -0.82 -0.77
N GLY A 86 -5.58 -1.60 -0.49
CA GLY A 86 -5.19 -1.89 0.89
C GLY A 86 -3.68 -2.08 1.04
N LEU A 87 -3.23 -2.19 2.27
CA LEU A 87 -1.85 -2.53 2.60
C LEU A 87 -0.80 -1.68 1.85
N LEU A 88 -1.07 -0.38 1.69
CA LEU A 88 -0.09 0.55 1.15
C LEU A 88 1.07 0.67 2.14
N ALA A 89 2.23 0.21 1.74
CA ALA A 89 3.41 0.17 2.58
C ALA A 89 4.59 0.79 1.83
N VAL A 90 5.30 1.70 2.48
CA VAL A 90 6.54 2.30 1.97
C VAL A 90 7.65 1.96 2.96
N ASP A 91 8.79 1.50 2.46
CA ASP A 91 9.98 1.28 3.27
C ASP A 91 10.22 2.50 4.17
N PRO A 92 10.33 2.33 5.51
CA PRO A 92 10.52 3.44 6.43
C PRO A 92 11.71 4.36 6.07
N GLU A 93 12.75 3.82 5.46
CA GLU A 93 13.91 4.59 5.00
C GLU A 93 13.65 5.40 3.73
N ARG A 94 12.54 5.16 3.05
CA ARG A 94 12.17 5.81 1.78
C ARG A 94 10.87 6.59 1.85
N GLN A 95 10.32 6.80 3.02
CA GLN A 95 9.13 7.64 3.22
C GLN A 95 9.46 9.11 2.91
N GLY A 96 8.45 9.86 2.47
CA GLY A 96 8.63 11.24 2.06
C GLY A 96 9.21 11.45 0.65
N THR A 97 9.34 10.38 -0.14
CA THR A 97 9.86 10.43 -1.52
C THR A 97 8.78 10.43 -2.59
N GLY A 98 7.50 10.39 -2.21
CA GLY A 98 6.37 10.34 -3.13
C GLY A 98 6.02 8.93 -3.64
N LEU A 99 6.62 7.88 -3.10
CA LEU A 99 6.35 6.50 -3.52
C LEU A 99 4.92 6.06 -3.22
N GLY A 100 4.38 6.42 -2.06
CA GLY A 100 2.99 6.09 -1.72
C GLY A 100 2.01 6.70 -2.70
N ARG A 101 2.17 7.98 -3.02
CA ARG A 101 1.37 8.67 -4.02
C ARG A 101 1.50 8.02 -5.41
N LYS A 102 2.72 7.67 -5.80
CA LYS A 102 2.97 6.99 -7.08
C LYS A 102 2.22 5.67 -7.17
N LEU A 103 2.28 4.85 -6.13
CA LEU A 103 1.61 3.54 -6.11
C LEU A 103 0.09 3.66 -6.09
N VAL A 104 -0.47 4.64 -5.38
CA VAL A 104 -1.92 4.91 -5.45
C VAL A 104 -2.32 5.25 -6.88
N GLY A 105 -1.54 6.08 -7.58
CA GLY A 105 -1.78 6.41 -8.99
C GLY A 105 -1.73 5.18 -9.90
N VAL A 106 -0.75 4.31 -9.73
CA VAL A 106 -0.64 3.05 -10.49
C VAL A 106 -1.83 2.14 -10.21
N ALA A 107 -2.26 2.02 -8.95
CA ALA A 107 -3.43 1.23 -8.58
C ALA A 107 -4.71 1.79 -9.23
N GLU A 108 -4.89 3.11 -9.22
CA GLU A 108 -6.04 3.74 -9.87
C GLU A 108 -6.05 3.49 -11.39
N ASP A 109 -4.90 3.55 -12.05
CA ASP A 109 -4.78 3.23 -13.47
C ASP A 109 -5.14 1.77 -13.75
N TYR A 110 -4.70 0.86 -12.90
CA TYR A 110 -5.09 -0.54 -12.97
C TYR A 110 -6.61 -0.71 -12.87
N PHE A 111 -7.24 -0.08 -11.88
CA PHE A 111 -8.70 -0.16 -11.71
C PHE A 111 -9.46 0.46 -12.87
N ARG A 112 -8.98 1.57 -13.43
CA ARG A 112 -9.59 2.16 -14.66
C ARG A 112 -9.51 1.19 -15.82
N GLY A 113 -8.38 0.52 -15.99
CA GLY A 113 -8.19 -0.49 -17.05
C GLY A 113 -9.14 -1.69 -16.90
N GLU A 114 -9.53 -2.02 -15.67
CA GLU A 114 -10.48 -3.10 -15.38
C GLU A 114 -11.94 -2.64 -15.36
N GLY A 115 -12.21 -1.39 -15.69
CA GLY A 115 -13.57 -0.86 -15.79
C GLY A 115 -14.22 -0.48 -14.45
N CYS A 116 -13.42 -0.31 -13.40
CA CYS A 116 -13.94 0.10 -12.09
C CYS A 116 -14.43 1.55 -12.10
N CYS A 117 -15.54 1.81 -11.43
CA CYS A 117 -16.11 3.15 -11.32
C CYS A 117 -15.60 3.95 -10.13
N ALA A 118 -15.00 3.30 -9.14
CA ALA A 118 -14.49 3.93 -7.93
C ALA A 118 -13.42 3.06 -7.26
N VAL A 119 -12.64 3.69 -6.39
CA VAL A 119 -11.70 3.01 -5.49
C VAL A 119 -12.12 3.25 -4.06
N ASP A 120 -12.20 2.19 -3.28
CA ASP A 120 -12.48 2.21 -1.86
C ASP A 120 -11.24 1.79 -1.08
N LEU A 121 -11.05 2.37 0.10
CA LEU A 121 -10.01 1.98 1.04
C LEU A 121 -10.50 2.20 2.47
N ARG A 122 -9.76 1.66 3.42
CA ARG A 122 -10.01 1.90 4.83
C ARG A 122 -8.72 2.17 5.58
N VAL A 123 -8.79 3.05 6.57
CA VAL A 123 -7.66 3.37 7.44
C VAL A 123 -8.10 3.25 8.90
N ILE A 124 -7.19 2.90 9.79
CA ILE A 124 -7.50 2.90 11.22
C ILE A 124 -7.60 4.33 11.73
N SER A 125 -8.60 4.59 12.58
CA SER A 125 -8.89 5.95 13.08
C SER A 125 -7.73 6.59 13.85
N GLN A 126 -6.86 5.78 14.46
CA GLN A 126 -5.68 6.27 15.19
C GLN A 126 -4.54 6.76 14.30
N ARG A 127 -4.54 6.38 13.01
CA ARG A 127 -3.53 6.86 12.06
C ARG A 127 -3.95 8.21 11.47
N THR A 128 -3.93 9.24 12.32
CA THR A 128 -4.42 10.59 11.98
C THR A 128 -3.77 11.25 10.76
N PRO A 129 -2.53 10.93 10.34
CA PRO A 129 -1.97 11.47 9.09
C PRO A 129 -2.56 10.86 7.81
N LEU A 130 -3.23 9.71 7.87
CA LEU A 130 -3.68 9.00 6.67
C LEU A 130 -4.89 9.65 5.99
N PRO A 131 -5.97 10.04 6.68
CA PRO A 131 -7.08 10.72 6.00
C PRO A 131 -6.66 11.97 5.22
N PRO A 132 -5.86 12.91 5.76
CA PRO A 132 -5.37 14.04 4.98
C PRO A 132 -4.55 13.63 3.77
N PHE A 133 -3.72 12.60 3.88
CA PHE A 133 -2.94 12.07 2.76
C PHE A 133 -3.85 11.63 1.61
N TYR A 134 -4.87 10.83 1.90
CA TYR A 134 -5.80 10.35 0.88
C TYR A 134 -6.72 11.44 0.36
N ARG A 135 -7.15 12.40 1.20
CA ARG A 135 -7.95 13.55 0.73
C ARG A 135 -7.20 14.35 -0.34
N ARG A 136 -5.91 14.54 -0.18
CA ARG A 136 -5.07 15.22 -1.19
C ARG A 136 -5.03 14.48 -2.51
N LEU A 137 -5.27 13.17 -2.50
CA LEU A 137 -5.33 12.33 -3.70
C LEU A 137 -6.74 12.22 -4.28
N GLY A 138 -7.73 12.90 -3.68
CA GLY A 138 -9.10 12.94 -4.17
C GLY A 138 -10.07 11.98 -3.47
N TYR A 139 -9.65 11.32 -2.40
CA TYR A 139 -10.52 10.45 -1.61
C TYR A 139 -11.32 11.28 -0.61
N VAL A 140 -12.56 10.84 -0.35
CA VAL A 140 -13.45 11.43 0.65
C VAL A 140 -13.90 10.36 1.63
N GLU A 141 -14.14 10.75 2.87
CA GLU A 141 -14.68 9.87 3.90
C GLU A 141 -16.16 9.60 3.61
N ILE A 142 -16.54 8.33 3.54
CA ILE A 142 -17.92 7.91 3.26
C ILE A 142 -18.58 7.17 4.41
N GLY A 143 -17.81 6.77 5.42
CA GLY A 143 -18.36 6.05 6.56
C GLY A 143 -17.30 5.51 7.49
N THR A 144 -17.73 4.68 8.43
CA THR A 144 -16.88 4.01 9.39
C THR A 144 -17.30 2.54 9.50
N ALA A 145 -16.38 1.70 9.97
CA ALA A 145 -16.66 0.31 10.26
C ALA A 145 -15.91 -0.11 11.54
N PRO A 146 -16.50 -1.00 12.36
CA PRO A 146 -15.78 -1.52 13.51
C PRO A 146 -14.64 -2.42 13.09
N PHE A 147 -13.62 -2.57 13.95
CA PHE A 147 -12.63 -3.61 13.77
C PHE A 147 -13.30 -5.00 13.81
N ALA A 148 -12.77 -5.94 13.02
CA ALA A 148 -13.26 -7.31 13.07
C ALA A 148 -13.12 -7.88 14.49
N PRO A 149 -14.10 -8.69 14.99
CA PRO A 149 -14.03 -9.25 16.34
C PRO A 149 -12.79 -10.12 16.59
N SER A 150 -12.20 -10.67 15.54
CA SER A 150 -10.95 -11.45 15.59
C SER A 150 -9.70 -10.58 15.80
N LEU A 151 -9.79 -9.27 15.56
CA LEU A 151 -8.70 -8.33 15.79
C LEU A 151 -8.79 -7.80 17.22
N GLN A 152 -7.77 -8.12 18.02
CA GLN A 152 -7.68 -7.59 19.38
C GLN A 152 -6.90 -6.27 19.34
N SER A 153 -7.62 -5.15 19.38
CA SER A 153 -7.00 -3.84 19.51
C SER A 153 -6.70 -3.50 20.98
N LYS A 154 -5.54 -2.92 21.23
CA LYS A 154 -5.13 -2.47 22.57
C LYS A 154 -5.85 -1.20 23.00
N VAL A 155 -6.34 -0.43 22.06
CA VAL A 155 -6.98 0.86 22.28
C VAL A 155 -8.29 0.92 21.49
N PRO A 156 -9.29 1.69 21.96
CA PRO A 156 -10.53 1.89 21.19
C PRO A 156 -10.24 2.51 19.83
N GLY A 157 -10.93 2.04 18.81
CA GLY A 157 -10.78 2.56 17.46
C GLY A 157 -11.74 1.88 16.49
N HIS A 158 -11.67 2.36 15.26
CA HIS A 158 -12.50 1.88 14.16
C HIS A 158 -11.81 2.16 12.82
N TYR A 159 -12.33 1.61 11.75
CA TYR A 159 -11.93 1.99 10.39
C TYR A 159 -12.68 3.23 9.93
N ILE A 160 -11.97 4.12 9.26
CA ILE A 160 -12.55 5.19 8.43
C ILE A 160 -12.54 4.67 6.99
N ILE A 161 -13.70 4.68 6.35
CA ILE A 161 -13.84 4.23 4.95
C ILE A 161 -13.77 5.46 4.05
N MET A 162 -12.93 5.39 3.05
CA MET A 162 -12.74 6.46 2.08
C MET A 162 -12.96 5.94 0.66
N SER A 163 -13.40 6.80 -0.23
CA SER A 163 -13.69 6.44 -1.62
C SER A 163 -13.34 7.59 -2.56
N LYS A 164 -12.97 7.21 -3.79
CA LYS A 164 -12.69 8.14 -4.89
C LYS A 164 -13.38 7.62 -6.15
N PRO A 165 -14.23 8.42 -6.81
CA PRO A 165 -14.78 8.06 -8.12
C PRO A 165 -13.68 8.08 -9.18
N LEU A 166 -13.74 7.12 -10.09
CA LEU A 166 -12.88 7.04 -11.27
C LEU A 166 -13.71 7.46 -12.48
N ALA A 167 -13.69 8.72 -12.76
CA ALA A 167 -14.41 9.23 -13.93
C ALA A 167 -13.52 9.17 -15.18
#